data_0990de9c75df0633171a0b70be0b047f
#
_entry.id   0990de9c75df0633171a0b70be0b047f
#
_cell.length_a   1.000
_cell.length_b   1.000
_cell.length_c   1.000
_cell.angle_alpha   90.00
_cell.angle_beta   90.00
_cell.angle_gamma   90.00
#
_symmetry.space_group_name_H-M   'P 1'
#
loop_
_entity.id
_entity.type
_entity.pdbx_description
1 polymer ?
#
loop_
_entity_poly.entity_id
_entity_poly.type
_entity_poly.pdbx_seq_one_letter_code
_entity_poly.pdbx_strand_id
1 'polypeptide(L)'
;MTIAQAYPKGPEPAPPAWLSSDAGREDAPARLFCFAHAGGGAGFFRPWRPLLLPEVEICPVVLPGREWRLRERPYTRMEELVPAVVDGLLPHLDRPYALMGHSMGSAVAYEVARRLSAGPAAPPAGLVVSGRRAPHLPKRRADLHGLPDEEFVAAVARLNGIPDQVLRQPDLLRLFVPGMRADFTLNETYRPLPGPPLSCPVSGLTGDADPEVTPEEMLAWREVTTGPFTLRVFAGDHFYLKGVRPDFIDALRTDLRRLLSVTS
;
A
#
# COMPACT_ATOMS: atom_id res chain seq x y z
N MET A 1 26.36 17.12 -49.42
CA MET A 1 26.62 16.11 -48.38
C MET A 1 26.43 16.77 -47.02
N THR A 2 25.25 16.58 -46.42
CA THR A 2 24.88 17.17 -45.11
C THR A 2 25.25 16.15 -44.04
N ILE A 3 26.24 16.49 -43.22
CA ILE A 3 26.65 15.66 -42.08
C ILE A 3 25.58 15.89 -40.98
N ALA A 4 24.74 14.90 -40.79
CA ALA A 4 23.84 14.86 -39.61
C ALA A 4 24.73 14.57 -38.40
N GLN A 5 24.95 15.57 -37.55
CA GLN A 5 25.54 15.40 -36.22
C GLN A 5 24.54 14.61 -35.36
N ALA A 6 24.89 13.35 -35.08
CA ALA A 6 24.17 12.55 -34.06
C ALA A 6 24.50 13.14 -32.69
N TYR A 7 23.51 13.79 -32.08
CA TYR A 7 23.58 14.13 -30.65
C TYR A 7 23.75 12.85 -29.83
N PRO A 8 24.70 12.81 -28.89
CA PRO A 8 24.80 11.65 -27.99
C PRO A 8 23.47 11.55 -27.21
N LYS A 9 22.86 10.36 -27.23
CA LYS A 9 21.76 10.05 -26.35
C LYS A 9 22.25 10.31 -24.93
N GLY A 10 21.58 11.24 -24.23
CA GLY A 10 21.81 11.43 -22.80
C GLY A 10 21.59 10.11 -22.05
N PRO A 11 22.12 9.96 -20.83
CA PRO A 11 21.91 8.74 -20.05
C PRO A 11 20.42 8.46 -19.99
N GLU A 12 20.03 7.21 -20.23
CA GLU A 12 18.64 6.80 -20.05
C GLU A 12 18.18 7.22 -18.65
N PRO A 13 17.01 7.85 -18.53
CA PRO A 13 16.50 8.24 -17.22
C PRO A 13 16.48 6.99 -16.33
N ALA A 14 17.06 7.11 -15.14
CA ALA A 14 17.02 6.03 -14.15
C ALA A 14 15.55 5.55 -13.98
N PRO A 15 15.31 4.24 -13.86
CA PRO A 15 13.97 3.72 -13.68
C PRO A 15 13.31 4.43 -12.49
N PRO A 16 12.02 4.75 -12.59
CA PRO A 16 11.33 5.50 -11.54
C PRO A 16 11.48 4.80 -10.19
N ALA A 17 11.98 5.53 -9.18
CA ALA A 17 12.17 4.98 -7.85
C ALA A 17 10.81 4.62 -7.24
N TRP A 18 10.57 3.33 -6.99
CA TRP A 18 9.37 2.82 -6.35
C TRP A 18 9.31 3.14 -4.85
N LEU A 19 10.47 3.35 -4.23
CA LEU A 19 10.54 3.66 -2.82
C LEU A 19 10.74 5.16 -2.58
N SER A 20 10.25 5.64 -1.45
CA SER A 20 10.54 6.99 -0.96
C SER A 20 12.05 7.26 -0.96
N SER A 21 12.48 8.45 -1.34
CA SER A 21 13.89 8.85 -1.42
C SER A 21 14.68 8.62 -0.13
N ASP A 22 13.97 8.50 0.99
CA ASP A 22 14.53 8.25 2.31
C ASP A 22 14.63 6.76 2.64
N ALA A 23 13.99 5.88 1.87
CA ALA A 23 14.01 4.44 2.10
C ALA A 23 15.29 3.81 1.55
N GLY A 24 15.72 2.68 2.15
CA GLY A 24 16.91 1.95 1.76
C GLY A 24 18.21 2.56 2.24
N ARG A 25 18.15 3.51 3.17
CA ARG A 25 19.33 4.22 3.72
C ARG A 25 19.68 3.80 5.14
N GLU A 26 18.78 3.07 5.80
CA GLU A 26 18.97 2.67 7.18
C GLU A 26 19.61 1.28 7.24
N ASP A 27 20.50 1.08 8.18
CA ASP A 27 21.13 -0.22 8.44
C ASP A 27 20.27 -1.07 9.39
N ALA A 28 18.96 -1.11 9.11
CA ALA A 28 18.04 -1.94 9.87
C ALA A 28 18.09 -3.40 9.40
N PRO A 29 17.97 -4.37 10.33
CA PRO A 29 18.05 -5.81 9.99
C PRO A 29 16.89 -6.30 9.12
N ALA A 30 15.79 -5.55 9.06
CA ALA A 30 14.60 -5.93 8.28
C ALA A 30 13.90 -4.72 7.68
N ARG A 31 13.03 -4.95 6.68
CA ARG A 31 12.23 -3.93 6.01
C ARG A 31 10.73 -4.19 6.08
N LEU A 32 9.96 -3.09 6.14
CA LEU A 32 8.52 -3.10 5.96
C LEU A 32 8.15 -2.25 4.74
N PHE A 33 7.76 -2.89 3.64
CA PHE A 33 7.25 -2.18 2.46
C PHE A 33 5.78 -1.81 2.68
N CYS A 34 5.47 -0.52 2.60
CA CYS A 34 4.17 0.02 2.98
C CYS A 34 3.40 0.57 1.77
N PHE A 35 2.16 0.12 1.59
CA PHE A 35 1.24 0.51 0.51
C PHE A 35 0.08 1.33 1.07
N ALA A 36 -0.08 2.55 0.57
CA ALA A 36 -1.10 3.47 1.06
C ALA A 36 -2.51 3.14 0.54
N HIS A 37 -3.50 3.75 1.18
CA HIS A 37 -4.88 3.80 0.72
C HIS A 37 -5.04 4.57 -0.60
N ALA A 38 -6.21 4.51 -1.23
CA ALA A 38 -6.53 5.26 -2.45
C ALA A 38 -6.35 6.77 -2.22
N GLY A 39 -5.59 7.43 -3.10
CA GLY A 39 -5.19 8.83 -2.97
C GLY A 39 -4.04 9.09 -1.97
N GLY A 40 -3.62 8.10 -1.20
CA GLY A 40 -2.51 8.21 -0.26
C GLY A 40 -1.15 8.05 -0.92
N GLY A 41 -0.09 8.44 -0.20
CA GLY A 41 1.31 8.33 -0.62
C GLY A 41 2.26 8.00 0.52
N ALA A 42 3.57 8.12 0.26
CA ALA A 42 4.62 7.82 1.22
C ALA A 42 4.52 8.66 2.50
N GLY A 43 4.03 9.89 2.37
CA GLY A 43 3.85 10.81 3.49
C GLY A 43 2.97 10.25 4.62
N PHE A 44 2.07 9.31 4.30
CA PHE A 44 1.21 8.65 5.27
C PHE A 44 2.00 7.84 6.32
N PHE A 45 3.08 7.20 5.89
CA PHE A 45 3.91 6.32 6.75
C PHE A 45 5.13 7.01 7.36
N ARG A 46 5.48 8.20 6.88
CA ARG A 46 6.68 8.93 7.34
C ARG A 46 6.74 9.12 8.86
N PRO A 47 5.65 9.43 9.58
CA PRO A 47 5.68 9.59 11.04
C PRO A 47 6.06 8.32 11.81
N TRP A 48 5.91 7.12 11.23
CA TRP A 48 6.22 5.86 11.90
C TRP A 48 7.70 5.48 11.84
N ARG A 49 8.43 6.05 10.86
CA ARG A 49 9.82 5.67 10.59
C ARG A 49 10.73 5.78 11.83
N PRO A 50 10.82 6.92 12.54
CA PRO A 50 11.67 7.03 13.72
C PRO A 50 11.24 6.13 14.89
N LEU A 51 10.00 5.64 14.86
CA LEU A 51 9.43 4.85 15.94
C LEU A 51 9.69 3.35 15.81
N LEU A 52 10.01 2.87 14.61
CA LEU A 52 10.28 1.46 14.32
C LEU A 52 11.77 1.17 14.09
N LEU A 53 12.58 2.22 13.89
CA LEU A 53 14.03 2.11 13.90
C LEU A 53 14.54 1.86 15.34
N PRO A 54 15.70 1.20 15.46
CA PRO A 54 16.55 0.64 14.43
C PRO A 54 16.14 -0.78 13.97
N GLU A 55 15.06 -1.34 14.49
CA GLU A 55 14.68 -2.75 14.27
C GLU A 55 14.16 -3.01 12.85
N VAL A 56 13.33 -2.09 12.33
CA VAL A 56 12.68 -2.25 11.03
C VAL A 56 12.70 -0.92 10.27
N GLU A 57 13.20 -0.96 9.06
CA GLU A 57 13.14 0.16 8.14
C GLU A 57 11.77 0.24 7.47
N ILE A 58 11.09 1.39 7.60
CA ILE A 58 9.85 1.66 6.86
C ILE A 58 10.19 2.10 5.45
N CYS A 59 9.72 1.35 4.47
CA CYS A 59 9.93 1.57 3.05
C CYS A 59 8.59 1.86 2.34
N PRO A 60 8.08 3.12 2.35
CA PRO A 60 6.86 3.45 1.66
C PRO A 60 7.01 3.27 0.14
N VAL A 61 6.06 2.56 -0.46
CA VAL A 61 5.99 2.33 -1.90
C VAL A 61 5.16 3.46 -2.54
N VAL A 62 5.74 4.13 -3.54
CA VAL A 62 5.09 5.23 -4.26
C VAL A 62 4.62 4.75 -5.62
N LEU A 63 3.30 4.66 -5.75
CA LEU A 63 2.67 4.30 -7.02
C LEU A 63 2.73 5.46 -8.02
N PRO A 64 2.71 5.22 -9.35
CA PRO A 64 2.57 6.27 -10.35
C PRO A 64 1.33 7.15 -10.14
N GLY A 65 1.40 8.39 -10.61
CA GLY A 65 0.31 9.37 -10.49
C GLY A 65 0.30 10.14 -9.17
N ARG A 66 1.39 10.07 -8.36
CA ARG A 66 1.49 10.82 -7.09
C ARG A 66 2.92 11.22 -6.75
N GLU A 67 3.06 12.22 -5.86
CA GLU A 67 4.35 12.72 -5.36
C GLU A 67 5.32 13.01 -6.52
N TRP A 68 6.57 12.52 -6.50
CA TRP A 68 7.54 12.71 -7.59
C TRP A 68 7.19 11.94 -8.87
N ARG A 69 6.26 10.96 -8.80
CA ARG A 69 5.74 10.19 -9.93
C ARG A 69 4.42 10.75 -10.48
N LEU A 70 4.05 11.97 -10.11
CA LEU A 70 2.76 12.60 -10.45
C LEU A 70 2.48 12.65 -11.96
N ARG A 71 3.54 12.77 -12.78
CA ARG A 71 3.41 12.83 -14.24
C ARG A 71 3.31 11.47 -14.93
N GLU A 72 3.55 10.40 -14.18
CA GLU A 72 3.43 9.04 -14.71
C GLU A 72 1.96 8.63 -14.73
N ARG A 73 1.58 7.85 -15.75
CA ARG A 73 0.22 7.33 -15.85
C ARG A 73 -0.06 6.37 -14.68
N PRO A 74 -1.10 6.61 -13.88
CA PRO A 74 -1.47 5.70 -12.81
C PRO A 74 -2.02 4.39 -13.37
N TYR A 75 -1.82 3.31 -12.63
CA TYR A 75 -2.42 2.01 -12.94
C TYR A 75 -3.88 1.97 -12.52
N THR A 76 -4.70 1.32 -13.35
CA THR A 76 -6.13 1.09 -13.08
C THR A 76 -6.47 -0.40 -12.98
N ARG A 77 -5.47 -1.29 -13.16
CA ARG A 77 -5.64 -2.75 -13.14
C ARG A 77 -4.56 -3.39 -12.27
N MET A 78 -4.98 -4.31 -11.41
CA MET A 78 -4.08 -5.00 -10.47
C MET A 78 -3.08 -5.89 -11.21
N GLU A 79 -3.53 -6.51 -12.30
CA GLU A 79 -2.72 -7.40 -13.14
C GLU A 79 -1.54 -6.69 -13.82
N GLU A 80 -1.64 -5.38 -14.03
CA GLU A 80 -0.58 -4.54 -14.59
C GLU A 80 0.31 -3.95 -13.48
N LEU A 81 -0.30 -3.54 -12.35
CA LEU A 81 0.41 -2.91 -11.25
C LEU A 81 1.35 -3.89 -10.54
N VAL A 82 0.85 -5.08 -10.20
CA VAL A 82 1.58 -6.01 -9.33
C VAL A 82 2.92 -6.46 -9.92
N PRO A 83 3.03 -6.85 -11.21
CA PRO A 83 4.32 -7.15 -11.81
C PRO A 83 5.30 -5.98 -11.74
N ALA A 84 4.84 -4.77 -12.07
CA ALA A 84 5.68 -3.57 -12.06
C ALA A 84 6.19 -3.22 -10.64
N VAL A 85 5.33 -3.39 -9.62
CA VAL A 85 5.74 -3.21 -8.21
C VAL A 85 6.79 -4.27 -7.84
N VAL A 86 6.55 -5.53 -8.15
CA VAL A 86 7.49 -6.62 -7.85
C VAL A 86 8.85 -6.34 -8.47
N ASP A 87 8.91 -6.01 -9.76
CA ASP A 87 10.16 -5.68 -10.46
C ASP A 87 10.88 -4.51 -9.78
N GLY A 88 10.13 -3.49 -9.34
CA GLY A 88 10.68 -2.35 -8.62
C GLY A 88 11.17 -2.66 -7.20
N LEU A 89 10.64 -3.70 -6.55
CA LEU A 89 11.07 -4.10 -5.21
C LEU A 89 12.23 -5.09 -5.22
N LEU A 90 12.42 -5.88 -6.28
CA LEU A 90 13.48 -6.90 -6.35
C LEU A 90 14.85 -6.43 -5.87
N PRO A 91 15.37 -5.22 -6.26
CA PRO A 91 16.67 -4.74 -5.80
C PRO A 91 16.76 -4.47 -4.30
N HIS A 92 15.62 -4.46 -3.61
CA HIS A 92 15.49 -4.10 -2.20
C HIS A 92 15.12 -5.30 -1.30
N LEU A 93 15.09 -6.53 -1.84
CA LEU A 93 14.79 -7.76 -1.10
C LEU A 93 16.07 -8.46 -0.58
N ASP A 94 17.07 -7.68 -0.20
CA ASP A 94 18.39 -8.13 0.24
C ASP A 94 18.45 -8.57 1.72
N ARG A 95 17.37 -8.41 2.45
CA ARG A 95 17.21 -8.78 3.86
C ARG A 95 15.78 -9.22 4.18
N PRO A 96 15.48 -9.81 5.36
CA PRO A 96 14.12 -10.16 5.76
C PRO A 96 13.17 -8.97 5.61
N TYR A 97 11.99 -9.21 5.06
CA TYR A 97 11.00 -8.16 4.84
C TYR A 97 9.57 -8.65 5.06
N ALA A 98 8.72 -7.71 5.42
CA ALA A 98 7.28 -7.86 5.44
C ALA A 98 6.62 -6.83 4.52
N LEU A 99 5.37 -7.10 4.15
CA LEU A 99 4.54 -6.17 3.39
C LEU A 99 3.42 -5.65 4.29
N MET A 100 3.07 -4.39 4.15
CA MET A 100 1.93 -3.79 4.84
C MET A 100 1.10 -2.97 3.87
N GLY A 101 -0.21 -3.10 3.95
CA GLY A 101 -1.13 -2.25 3.21
C GLY A 101 -2.25 -1.70 4.08
N HIS A 102 -2.75 -0.51 3.73
CA HIS A 102 -3.95 0.05 4.30
C HIS A 102 -5.01 0.27 3.22
N SER A 103 -6.25 -0.19 3.45
CA SER A 103 -7.37 -0.05 2.51
C SER A 103 -7.02 -0.65 1.12
N MET A 104 -7.02 0.12 0.04
CA MET A 104 -6.54 -0.30 -1.28
C MET A 104 -5.15 -0.94 -1.21
N GLY A 105 -4.25 -0.34 -0.43
CA GLY A 105 -2.89 -0.85 -0.25
C GLY A 105 -2.83 -2.27 0.30
N SER A 106 -3.84 -2.70 1.08
CA SER A 106 -3.92 -4.10 1.56
C SER A 106 -4.12 -5.09 0.42
N ALA A 107 -4.91 -4.73 -0.60
CA ALA A 107 -5.06 -5.58 -1.79
C ALA A 107 -3.76 -5.63 -2.62
N VAL A 108 -3.11 -4.47 -2.79
CA VAL A 108 -1.82 -4.41 -3.50
C VAL A 108 -0.77 -5.23 -2.76
N ALA A 109 -0.61 -5.04 -1.44
CA ALA A 109 0.33 -5.79 -0.63
C ALA A 109 0.08 -7.31 -0.68
N TYR A 110 -1.19 -7.72 -0.65
CA TYR A 110 -1.57 -9.13 -0.75
C TYR A 110 -1.20 -9.74 -2.11
N GLU A 111 -1.53 -9.10 -3.22
CA GLU A 111 -1.19 -9.62 -4.55
C GLU A 111 0.33 -9.58 -4.82
N VAL A 112 1.04 -8.58 -4.31
CA VAL A 112 2.51 -8.53 -4.33
C VAL A 112 3.08 -9.69 -3.52
N ALA A 113 2.55 -9.96 -2.31
CA ALA A 113 2.97 -11.10 -1.48
C ALA A 113 2.79 -12.43 -2.24
N ARG A 114 1.64 -12.63 -2.87
CA ARG A 114 1.35 -13.84 -3.67
C ARG A 114 2.31 -13.99 -4.83
N ARG A 115 2.56 -12.90 -5.57
CA ARG A 115 3.46 -12.90 -6.72
C ARG A 115 4.90 -13.21 -6.32
N LEU A 116 5.39 -12.62 -5.21
CA LEU A 116 6.71 -12.89 -4.67
C LEU A 116 6.82 -14.34 -4.15
N SER A 117 5.81 -14.84 -3.46
CA SER A 117 5.78 -16.24 -2.95
C SER A 117 5.76 -17.30 -4.06
N ALA A 118 5.28 -16.94 -5.25
CA ALA A 118 5.28 -17.83 -6.43
C ALA A 118 6.53 -17.65 -7.32
N GLY A 119 7.36 -16.65 -7.04
CA GLY A 119 8.54 -16.31 -7.84
C GLY A 119 9.83 -16.89 -7.29
N PRO A 120 10.97 -16.59 -7.92
CA PRO A 120 12.29 -17.05 -7.49
C PRO A 120 12.88 -16.24 -6.33
N ALA A 121 12.35 -15.07 -6.02
CA ALA A 121 12.82 -14.24 -4.92
C ALA A 121 12.42 -14.85 -3.56
N ALA A 122 13.13 -14.47 -2.49
CA ALA A 122 12.73 -14.86 -1.14
C ALA A 122 11.30 -14.37 -0.87
N PRO A 123 10.40 -15.23 -0.36
CA PRO A 123 9.03 -14.83 -0.04
C PRO A 123 9.00 -13.83 1.13
N PRO A 124 7.95 -13.01 1.26
CA PRO A 124 7.80 -12.14 2.42
C PRO A 124 7.69 -12.96 3.71
N ALA A 125 8.35 -12.51 4.76
CA ALA A 125 8.29 -13.12 6.09
C ALA A 125 6.90 -12.95 6.73
N GLY A 126 6.10 -11.97 6.28
CA GLY A 126 4.74 -11.78 6.74
C GLY A 126 4.01 -10.67 5.99
N LEU A 127 2.70 -10.62 6.20
CA LEU A 127 1.79 -9.64 5.63
C LEU A 127 0.98 -8.96 6.74
N VAL A 128 0.93 -7.64 6.71
CA VAL A 128 0.04 -6.84 7.56
C VAL A 128 -1.02 -6.19 6.68
N VAL A 129 -2.30 -6.47 6.95
CA VAL A 129 -3.43 -5.90 6.22
C VAL A 129 -4.26 -5.05 7.16
N SER A 130 -4.63 -3.86 6.72
CA SER A 130 -5.31 -2.87 7.54
C SER A 130 -6.51 -2.26 6.81
N GLY A 131 -7.64 -2.18 7.49
CA GLY A 131 -8.83 -1.47 7.01
C GLY A 131 -9.38 -2.00 5.68
N ARG A 132 -9.31 -3.32 5.45
CA ARG A 132 -9.82 -3.93 4.22
C ARG A 132 -10.39 -5.31 4.47
N ARG A 133 -11.57 -5.55 3.95
CA ARG A 133 -12.20 -6.88 3.93
C ARG A 133 -11.36 -7.89 3.17
N ALA A 134 -11.43 -9.14 3.57
CA ALA A 134 -10.75 -10.23 2.87
C ALA A 134 -11.14 -10.26 1.38
N PRO A 135 -10.20 -10.59 0.47
CA PRO A 135 -10.38 -10.42 -0.97
C PRO A 135 -11.51 -11.26 -1.57
N HIS A 136 -11.88 -12.38 -0.95
CA HIS A 136 -12.96 -13.28 -1.40
C HIS A 136 -14.36 -12.82 -0.97
N LEU A 137 -14.46 -11.83 -0.06
CA LEU A 137 -15.75 -11.31 0.38
C LEU A 137 -16.39 -10.39 -0.68
N PRO A 138 -17.72 -10.41 -0.83
CA PRO A 138 -18.43 -9.60 -1.81
C PRO A 138 -18.33 -8.10 -1.48
N LYS A 139 -18.43 -7.25 -2.49
CA LYS A 139 -18.45 -5.79 -2.32
C LYS A 139 -19.67 -5.35 -1.49
N ARG A 140 -19.52 -4.29 -0.68
CA ARG A 140 -20.61 -3.70 0.12
C ARG A 140 -21.30 -2.53 -0.55
N ARG A 141 -20.62 -1.78 -1.39
CA ARG A 141 -21.15 -0.55 -1.99
C ARG A 141 -20.96 -0.51 -3.50
N ALA A 142 -21.70 0.39 -4.16
CA ALA A 142 -21.53 0.70 -5.56
C ALA A 142 -20.16 1.33 -5.82
N ASP A 143 -19.69 1.18 -7.05
CA ASP A 143 -18.42 1.75 -7.48
C ASP A 143 -18.55 3.28 -7.62
N LEU A 144 -17.52 3.99 -7.14
CA LEU A 144 -17.45 5.46 -7.20
C LEU A 144 -16.67 5.95 -8.41
N HIS A 145 -15.74 5.16 -8.94
CA HIS A 145 -14.83 5.59 -10.01
C HIS A 145 -15.54 6.06 -11.27
N GLY A 146 -16.76 5.58 -11.54
CA GLY A 146 -17.58 5.96 -12.70
C GLY A 146 -18.43 7.21 -12.51
N LEU A 147 -18.45 7.81 -11.32
CA LEU A 147 -19.26 9.02 -11.04
C LEU A 147 -18.67 10.26 -11.74
N PRO A 148 -19.48 11.27 -12.08
CA PRO A 148 -19.02 12.59 -12.44
C PRO A 148 -18.07 13.17 -11.38
N ASP A 149 -17.16 14.09 -11.77
CA ASP A 149 -16.09 14.57 -10.87
C ASP A 149 -16.62 15.15 -9.55
N GLU A 150 -17.66 15.97 -9.61
CA GLU A 150 -18.24 16.59 -8.40
C GLU A 150 -18.84 15.53 -7.44
N GLU A 151 -19.57 14.56 -7.99
CA GLU A 151 -20.17 13.48 -7.21
C GLU A 151 -19.09 12.55 -6.65
N PHE A 152 -18.06 12.25 -7.43
CA PHE A 152 -16.92 11.46 -7.00
C PHE A 152 -16.19 12.12 -5.83
N VAL A 153 -15.83 13.40 -5.94
CA VAL A 153 -15.17 14.18 -4.89
C VAL A 153 -16.02 14.20 -3.63
N ALA A 154 -17.33 14.48 -3.76
CA ALA A 154 -18.25 14.48 -2.63
C ALA A 154 -18.37 13.11 -1.96
N ALA A 155 -18.39 12.03 -2.74
CA ALA A 155 -18.44 10.67 -2.21
C ALA A 155 -17.15 10.29 -1.48
N VAL A 156 -15.97 10.60 -2.04
CA VAL A 156 -14.68 10.31 -1.42
C VAL A 156 -14.44 11.17 -0.16
N ALA A 157 -14.91 12.43 -0.17
CA ALA A 157 -14.85 13.30 1.01
C ALA A 157 -15.63 12.71 2.19
N ARG A 158 -16.82 12.12 1.95
CA ARG A 158 -17.59 11.42 2.99
C ARG A 158 -16.86 10.22 3.60
N LEU A 159 -15.92 9.63 2.88
CA LEU A 159 -15.05 8.55 3.37
C LEU A 159 -13.79 9.07 4.07
N ASN A 160 -13.69 10.37 4.35
CA ASN A 160 -12.48 11.02 4.86
C ASN A 160 -11.22 10.79 3.99
N GLY A 161 -11.41 10.42 2.71
CA GLY A 161 -10.33 10.11 1.76
C GLY A 161 -9.62 11.32 1.17
N ILE A 162 -10.14 12.55 1.36
CA ILE A 162 -9.55 13.78 0.87
C ILE A 162 -9.30 14.72 2.06
N PRO A 163 -8.06 15.19 2.28
CA PRO A 163 -7.79 16.19 3.31
C PRO A 163 -8.56 17.49 3.08
N ASP A 164 -9.09 18.10 4.15
CA ASP A 164 -9.84 19.36 4.10
C ASP A 164 -9.11 20.49 3.37
N GLN A 165 -7.78 20.54 3.53
CA GLN A 165 -6.95 21.54 2.86
C GLN A 165 -7.01 21.39 1.33
N VAL A 166 -7.08 20.16 0.82
CA VAL A 166 -7.21 19.88 -0.62
C VAL A 166 -8.61 20.19 -1.10
N LEU A 167 -9.65 19.84 -0.30
CA LEU A 167 -11.06 20.15 -0.64
C LEU A 167 -11.30 21.65 -0.82
N ARG A 168 -10.60 22.51 -0.09
CA ARG A 168 -10.72 23.98 -0.15
C ARG A 168 -9.94 24.61 -1.30
N GLN A 169 -9.18 23.85 -2.08
CA GLN A 169 -8.31 24.35 -3.14
C GLN A 169 -8.64 23.69 -4.48
N PRO A 170 -9.49 24.32 -5.34
CA PRO A 170 -9.93 23.72 -6.59
C PRO A 170 -8.79 23.28 -7.53
N ASP A 171 -7.68 24.01 -7.55
CA ASP A 171 -6.54 23.69 -8.41
C ASP A 171 -5.82 22.42 -7.91
N LEU A 172 -5.70 22.24 -6.59
CA LEU A 172 -5.18 20.98 -6.03
C LEU A 172 -6.14 19.81 -6.30
N LEU A 173 -7.44 20.00 -6.16
CA LEU A 173 -8.42 18.97 -6.50
C LEU A 173 -8.27 18.50 -7.94
N ARG A 174 -8.19 19.43 -8.92
CA ARG A 174 -7.98 19.08 -10.33
C ARG A 174 -6.72 18.25 -10.55
N LEU A 175 -5.68 18.50 -9.77
CA LEU A 175 -4.42 17.77 -9.86
C LEU A 175 -4.52 16.37 -9.26
N PHE A 176 -5.25 16.20 -8.14
CA PHE A 176 -5.33 14.93 -7.39
C PHE A 176 -6.44 14.01 -7.88
N VAL A 177 -7.56 14.53 -8.37
CA VAL A 177 -8.73 13.73 -8.77
C VAL A 177 -8.40 12.66 -9.80
N PRO A 178 -7.61 12.89 -10.87
CA PRO A 178 -7.30 11.85 -11.85
C PRO A 178 -6.56 10.65 -11.24
N GLY A 179 -5.55 10.88 -10.41
CA GLY A 179 -4.80 9.83 -9.72
C GLY A 179 -5.68 9.07 -8.72
N MET A 180 -6.47 9.79 -7.96
CA MET A 180 -7.40 9.21 -6.99
C MET A 180 -8.46 8.36 -7.68
N ARG A 181 -9.04 8.82 -8.79
CA ARG A 181 -10.01 8.05 -9.59
C ARG A 181 -9.39 6.77 -10.15
N ALA A 182 -8.13 6.82 -10.58
CA ALA A 182 -7.41 5.63 -11.03
C ALA A 182 -7.24 4.61 -9.87
N ASP A 183 -6.92 5.08 -8.66
CA ASP A 183 -6.85 4.23 -7.48
C ASP A 183 -8.21 3.60 -7.13
N PHE A 184 -9.29 4.37 -7.21
CA PHE A 184 -10.65 3.83 -7.01
C PHE A 184 -10.99 2.82 -8.10
N THR A 185 -10.63 3.09 -9.37
CA THR A 185 -10.81 2.12 -10.47
C THR A 185 -10.07 0.82 -10.15
N LEU A 186 -8.77 0.91 -9.83
CA LEU A 186 -7.96 -0.24 -9.43
C LEU A 186 -8.62 -1.04 -8.29
N ASN A 187 -9.05 -0.34 -7.24
CA ASN A 187 -9.59 -0.92 -6.03
C ASN A 187 -10.97 -1.58 -6.24
N GLU A 188 -11.85 -0.92 -6.98
CA GLU A 188 -13.23 -1.34 -7.18
C GLU A 188 -13.39 -2.41 -8.26
N THR A 189 -12.51 -2.42 -9.27
CA THR A 189 -12.49 -3.46 -10.31
C THR A 189 -11.66 -4.68 -9.92
N TYR A 190 -10.86 -4.58 -8.85
CA TYR A 190 -10.04 -5.69 -8.37
C TYR A 190 -10.84 -6.96 -8.11
N ARG A 191 -10.34 -8.06 -8.62
CA ARG A 191 -10.76 -9.43 -8.31
C ARG A 191 -9.52 -10.24 -7.95
N PRO A 192 -9.55 -11.01 -6.85
CA PRO A 192 -8.40 -11.83 -6.48
C PRO A 192 -8.07 -12.82 -7.59
N LEU A 193 -6.79 -12.90 -7.93
CA LEU A 193 -6.33 -13.88 -8.90
C LEU A 193 -6.43 -15.29 -8.31
N PRO A 194 -6.74 -16.33 -9.11
CA PRO A 194 -6.68 -17.71 -8.65
C PRO A 194 -5.28 -18.08 -8.16
N GLY A 195 -5.19 -18.94 -7.16
CA GLY A 195 -3.91 -19.44 -6.67
C GLY A 195 -3.97 -19.91 -5.22
N PRO A 196 -2.90 -20.54 -4.73
CA PRO A 196 -2.86 -21.07 -3.38
C PRO A 196 -2.89 -19.92 -2.34
N PRO A 197 -3.33 -20.21 -1.11
CA PRO A 197 -3.16 -19.29 0.00
C PRO A 197 -1.68 -19.02 0.27
N LEU A 198 -1.39 -17.90 0.92
CA LEU A 198 -0.04 -17.59 1.42
C LEU A 198 0.40 -18.63 2.44
N SER A 199 1.70 -18.84 2.58
CA SER A 199 2.28 -19.64 3.67
C SER A 199 2.80 -18.80 4.82
N CYS A 200 3.00 -17.51 4.61
CA CYS A 200 3.49 -16.59 5.64
C CYS A 200 2.39 -16.20 6.64
N PRO A 201 2.76 -15.82 7.87
CA PRO A 201 1.83 -15.24 8.83
C PRO A 201 1.15 -13.97 8.31
N VAL A 202 -0.11 -13.75 8.73
CA VAL A 202 -0.88 -12.54 8.40
C VAL A 202 -1.36 -11.86 9.68
N SER A 203 -1.18 -10.54 9.78
CA SER A 203 -1.76 -9.69 10.83
C SER A 203 -2.85 -8.81 10.22
N GLY A 204 -4.09 -8.96 10.67
CA GLY A 204 -5.23 -8.12 10.31
C GLY A 204 -5.43 -7.01 11.34
N LEU A 205 -5.56 -5.77 10.88
CA LEU A 205 -5.74 -4.58 11.72
C LEU A 205 -6.96 -3.80 11.27
N THR A 206 -7.81 -3.35 12.20
CA THR A 206 -8.99 -2.55 11.87
C THR A 206 -9.39 -1.61 13.01
N GLY A 207 -10.15 -0.56 12.68
CA GLY A 207 -10.86 0.25 13.67
C GLY A 207 -12.17 -0.40 14.08
N ASP A 208 -12.62 -0.17 15.32
CA ASP A 208 -13.91 -0.67 15.84
C ASP A 208 -15.12 0.08 15.26
N ALA A 209 -14.91 1.28 14.74
CA ALA A 209 -15.90 2.13 14.10
C ALA A 209 -15.63 2.34 12.59
N ASP A 210 -14.86 1.44 11.94
CA ASP A 210 -14.56 1.52 10.51
C ASP A 210 -15.81 1.21 9.68
N PRO A 211 -16.34 2.18 8.87
CA PRO A 211 -17.53 1.95 8.06
C PRO A 211 -17.28 1.04 6.83
N GLU A 212 -16.02 0.84 6.44
CA GLU A 212 -15.64 0.07 5.24
C GLU A 212 -15.41 -1.41 5.55
N VAL A 213 -15.03 -1.76 6.79
CA VAL A 213 -14.76 -3.15 7.20
C VAL A 213 -15.05 -3.38 8.67
N THR A 214 -15.79 -4.46 8.99
CA THR A 214 -16.00 -4.89 10.37
C THR A 214 -14.87 -5.81 10.84
N PRO A 215 -14.71 -5.97 12.18
CA PRO A 215 -13.75 -6.96 12.72
C PRO A 215 -14.02 -8.39 12.21
N GLU A 216 -15.28 -8.79 12.00
CA GLU A 216 -15.64 -10.11 11.47
C GLU A 216 -15.18 -10.29 10.02
N GLU A 217 -15.32 -9.26 9.18
CA GLU A 217 -14.83 -9.29 7.80
C GLU A 217 -13.30 -9.24 7.74
N MET A 218 -12.68 -8.60 8.72
CA MET A 218 -11.24 -8.61 8.87
C MET A 218 -10.74 -9.99 9.32
N LEU A 219 -11.50 -10.69 10.16
CA LEU A 219 -11.18 -12.05 10.60
C LEU A 219 -11.13 -13.04 9.41
N ALA A 220 -11.90 -12.81 8.34
CA ALA A 220 -11.90 -13.66 7.15
C ALA A 220 -10.54 -13.70 6.41
N TRP A 221 -9.62 -12.78 6.69
CA TRP A 221 -8.25 -12.86 6.16
C TRP A 221 -7.49 -14.10 6.62
N ARG A 222 -7.92 -14.79 7.68
CA ARG A 222 -7.35 -16.09 8.08
C ARG A 222 -7.43 -17.14 6.98
N GLU A 223 -8.38 -17.01 6.04
CA GLU A 223 -8.64 -17.98 4.98
C GLU A 223 -7.68 -17.84 3.78
N VAL A 224 -6.93 -16.72 3.70
CA VAL A 224 -5.97 -16.47 2.62
C VAL A 224 -4.54 -16.91 2.94
N THR A 225 -4.33 -17.48 4.12
CA THR A 225 -3.02 -18.03 4.53
C THR A 225 -3.17 -19.37 5.22
N THR A 226 -2.16 -20.24 5.05
CA THR A 226 -1.98 -21.45 5.86
C THR A 226 -1.11 -21.18 7.09
N GLY A 227 -0.46 -20.01 7.16
CA GLY A 227 0.30 -19.56 8.31
C GLY A 227 -0.57 -19.01 9.45
N PRO A 228 0.04 -18.60 10.57
CA PRO A 228 -0.68 -17.99 11.68
C PRO A 228 -1.39 -16.69 11.28
N PHE A 229 -2.60 -16.48 11.81
CA PHE A 229 -3.34 -15.24 11.68
C PHE A 229 -3.56 -14.58 13.04
N THR A 230 -3.44 -13.25 13.07
CA THR A 230 -3.73 -12.44 14.26
C THR A 230 -4.64 -11.27 13.86
N LEU A 231 -5.67 -10.99 14.65
CA LEU A 231 -6.52 -9.82 14.49
C LEU A 231 -6.29 -8.84 15.63
N ARG A 232 -6.16 -7.55 15.29
CA ARG A 232 -6.15 -6.45 16.25
C ARG A 232 -7.23 -5.43 15.88
N VAL A 233 -7.97 -5.00 16.89
CA VAL A 233 -9.02 -4.00 16.75
C VAL A 233 -8.62 -2.79 17.59
N PHE A 234 -8.64 -1.61 16.99
CA PHE A 234 -8.29 -0.33 17.62
C PHE A 234 -9.51 0.56 17.70
N ALA A 235 -9.58 1.43 18.69
CA ALA A 235 -10.61 2.44 18.74
C ALA A 235 -10.44 3.44 17.59
N GLY A 236 -11.51 3.68 16.81
CA GLY A 236 -11.52 4.66 15.72
C GLY A 236 -12.13 4.17 14.41
N ASP A 237 -12.16 5.07 13.45
CA ASP A 237 -12.72 4.89 12.11
C ASP A 237 -11.73 4.19 11.14
N HIS A 238 -11.99 4.32 9.83
CA HIS A 238 -11.13 3.76 8.78
C HIS A 238 -9.67 4.23 8.88
N PHE A 239 -9.44 5.45 9.36
CA PHE A 239 -8.11 6.04 9.52
C PHE A 239 -7.57 5.99 10.96
N TYR A 240 -8.00 5.02 11.76
CA TYR A 240 -7.56 4.80 13.15
C TYR A 240 -6.03 4.82 13.33
N LEU A 241 -5.28 4.48 12.29
CA LEU A 241 -3.81 4.43 12.27
C LEU A 241 -3.16 5.76 11.85
N LYS A 242 -3.95 6.81 11.56
CA LYS A 242 -3.43 8.11 11.14
C LYS A 242 -2.68 8.81 12.28
N GLY A 243 -1.51 9.34 11.94
CA GLY A 243 -0.64 10.01 12.92
C GLY A 243 0.21 9.03 13.73
N VAL A 244 0.62 9.48 14.92
CA VAL A 244 1.41 8.67 15.84
C VAL A 244 0.53 8.27 17.03
N ARG A 245 0.07 7.04 17.02
CA ARG A 245 -0.68 6.43 18.12
C ARG A 245 0.21 5.41 18.83
N PRO A 246 0.52 5.58 20.10
CA PRO A 246 1.40 4.66 20.84
C PRO A 246 0.89 3.23 20.85
N ASP A 247 -0.41 3.02 21.11
CA ASP A 247 -1.06 1.70 21.13
C ASP A 247 -0.93 0.96 19.79
N PHE A 248 -1.11 1.69 18.68
CA PHE A 248 -0.94 1.15 17.33
C PHE A 248 0.53 0.83 17.02
N ILE A 249 1.45 1.73 17.31
CA ILE A 249 2.88 1.54 17.04
C ILE A 249 3.45 0.36 17.85
N ASP A 250 3.07 0.22 19.12
CA ASP A 250 3.53 -0.88 19.97
C ASP A 250 2.96 -2.23 19.50
N ALA A 251 1.70 -2.25 19.07
CA ALA A 251 1.08 -3.42 18.48
C ALA A 251 1.76 -3.81 17.16
N LEU A 252 2.01 -2.83 16.28
CA LEU A 252 2.70 -3.05 15.00
C LEU A 252 4.13 -3.56 15.24
N ARG A 253 4.89 -2.96 16.16
CA ARG A 253 6.22 -3.43 16.54
C ARG A 253 6.19 -4.88 17.02
N THR A 254 5.24 -5.24 17.88
CA THR A 254 5.06 -6.61 18.38
C THR A 254 4.80 -7.58 17.24
N ASP A 255 3.92 -7.21 16.30
CA ASP A 255 3.63 -8.07 15.16
C ASP A 255 4.84 -8.20 14.23
N LEU A 256 5.56 -7.11 13.95
CA LEU A 256 6.74 -7.13 13.09
C LEU A 256 7.86 -7.98 13.67
N ARG A 257 8.13 -7.92 14.98
CA ARG A 257 9.10 -8.80 15.66
C ARG A 257 8.75 -10.27 15.45
N ARG A 258 7.47 -10.62 15.58
CA ARG A 258 6.98 -11.98 15.32
C ARG A 258 7.11 -12.38 13.86
N LEU A 259 6.72 -11.53 12.92
CA LEU A 259 6.74 -11.80 11.48
C LEU A 259 8.16 -11.91 10.94
N LEU A 260 9.05 -11.03 11.38
CA LEU A 260 10.42 -10.91 10.85
C LEU A 260 11.44 -11.72 11.65
N SER A 261 11.03 -12.35 12.75
CA SER A 261 11.92 -13.05 13.70
C SER A 261 13.09 -12.17 14.17
N VAL A 262 12.85 -10.87 14.29
CA VAL A 262 13.85 -9.92 14.81
C VAL A 262 13.87 -10.02 16.33
N THR A 263 15.00 -10.48 16.88
CA THR A 263 15.25 -10.44 18.32
C THR A 263 15.64 -9.03 18.74
N SER A 264 15.07 -8.54 19.84
CA SER A 264 15.42 -7.26 20.48
C SER A 264 16.82 -7.25 21.05
#